data_630cddf5f2d04e056a6ecf27eaabe8cf
#
_entry.id   630cddf5f2d04e056a6ecf27eaabe8cf
#
_cell.length_a   1.000
_cell.length_b   1.000
_cell.length_c   1.000
_cell.angle_alpha   90.00
_cell.angle_beta   90.00
_cell.angle_gamma   90.00
#
_symmetry.space_group_name_H-M   'P 1'
#
loop_
_entity.id
_entity.type
_entity.pdbx_description
1 polymer ?
#
loop_
_entity_poly.entity_id
_entity_poly.type
_entity_poly.pdbx_seq_one_letter_code
_entity_poly.pdbx_strand_id
1 'polypeptide(L)' 'MFPNLEAEMARRKITQAKLAEILEVTPTTLSFKLSGKSTLSLKECVKIKNTVFPDKTLDYLFQTEEKGE' A
#
# COMPACT_ATOMS: atom_id res chain seq x y z
N MET A 1 3.60 -8.61 1.88
CA MET A 1 2.26 -8.20 2.29
C MET A 1 2.30 -7.09 3.29
N PHE A 2 1.26 -6.32 3.32
CA PHE A 2 1.19 -5.17 4.20
C PHE A 2 -0.12 -5.22 4.97
N PRO A 3 -0.17 -5.98 6.07
CA PRO A 3 -1.44 -6.17 6.75
C PRO A 3 -2.05 -4.89 7.30
N ASN A 4 -1.23 -3.95 7.76
CA ASN A 4 -1.79 -2.70 8.26
C ASN A 4 -2.39 -1.87 7.13
N LEU A 5 -1.73 -1.86 5.98
CA LEU A 5 -2.26 -1.15 4.83
C LEU A 5 -3.59 -1.75 4.40
N GLU A 6 -3.67 -3.08 4.36
CA GLU A 6 -4.89 -3.74 3.96
C GLU A 6 -6.02 -3.43 4.93
N ALA A 7 -5.72 -3.42 6.22
CA ALA A 7 -6.73 -3.11 7.23
C ALA A 7 -7.25 -1.69 7.07
N GLU A 8 -6.36 -0.74 6.81
CA GLU A 8 -6.78 0.64 6.65
C GLU A 8 -7.57 0.84 5.36
N MET A 9 -7.20 0.12 4.32
CA MET A 9 -7.98 0.16 3.08
C MET A 9 -9.40 -0.32 3.33
N ALA A 10 -9.53 -1.41 4.07
CA ALA A 10 -10.86 -1.94 4.37
C ALA A 10 -11.67 -0.94 5.18
N ARG A 11 -11.04 -0.32 6.17
CA ARG A 11 -11.74 0.65 7.01
C ARG A 11 -12.25 1.83 6.22
N ARG A 12 -11.50 2.26 5.22
CA ARG A 12 -11.86 3.43 4.43
C ARG A 12 -12.50 3.06 3.11
N LYS A 13 -12.72 1.76 2.89
CA LYS A 13 -13.37 1.26 1.68
C LYS A 13 -12.60 1.68 0.44
N ILE A 14 -11.29 1.59 0.53
CA ILE A 14 -10.40 1.90 -0.60
C ILE A 14 -10.00 0.59 -1.25
N THR A 15 -10.20 0.50 -2.56
CA THR A 15 -9.89 -0.71 -3.29
C THR A 15 -8.49 -0.65 -3.89
N GLN A 16 -7.98 -1.82 -4.30
CA GLN A 16 -6.71 -1.85 -5.01
C GLN A 16 -6.79 -1.10 -6.33
N ALA A 17 -7.95 -1.14 -6.97
CA ALA A 17 -8.12 -0.38 -8.20
C ALA A 17 -7.92 1.11 -7.95
N LYS A 18 -8.40 1.60 -6.82
CA LYS A 18 -8.22 3.01 -6.48
C LYS A 18 -6.74 3.33 -6.27
N LEU A 19 -6.03 2.47 -5.55
CA LEU A 19 -4.61 2.69 -5.36
C LEU A 19 -3.84 2.63 -6.67
N ALA A 20 -4.23 1.70 -7.55
CA ALA A 20 -3.58 1.60 -8.84
C ALA A 20 -3.76 2.88 -9.64
N GLU A 21 -4.95 3.45 -9.57
CA GLU A 21 -5.23 4.70 -10.23
C GLU A 21 -4.35 5.83 -9.69
N ILE A 22 -4.21 5.88 -8.37
CA ILE A 22 -3.39 6.89 -7.73
C ILE A 22 -1.93 6.76 -8.17
N LEU A 23 -1.44 5.53 -8.25
CA LEU A 23 -0.06 5.28 -8.64
C LEU A 23 0.15 5.25 -10.14
N GLU A 24 -0.94 5.34 -10.91
CA GLU A 24 -0.88 5.31 -12.36
C GLU A 24 -0.29 4.01 -12.89
N VAL A 25 -0.69 2.90 -12.27
CA VAL A 25 -0.30 1.56 -12.70
C VAL A 25 -1.56 0.75 -12.88
N THR A 26 -1.42 -0.43 -13.50
CA THR A 26 -2.57 -1.31 -13.64
C THR A 26 -2.85 -2.00 -12.30
N PRO A 27 -4.10 -2.44 -12.09
CA PRO A 27 -4.40 -3.19 -10.87
C PRO A 27 -3.57 -4.46 -10.72
N THR A 28 -3.25 -5.11 -11.82
CA THR A 28 -2.41 -6.30 -11.79
C THR A 28 -1.02 -5.96 -11.26
N THR A 29 -0.43 -4.88 -11.76
CA THR A 29 0.88 -4.44 -11.30
C THR A 29 0.84 -4.11 -9.82
N LEU A 30 -0.21 -3.42 -9.37
CA LEU A 30 -0.32 -3.09 -7.96
C LEU A 30 -0.45 -4.35 -7.12
N SER A 31 -1.23 -5.31 -7.58
CA SER A 31 -1.39 -6.56 -6.86
C SER A 31 -0.05 -7.27 -6.67
N PHE A 32 0.79 -7.28 -7.72
CA PHE A 32 2.11 -7.86 -7.59
C PHE A 32 2.94 -7.14 -6.55
N LYS A 33 2.88 -5.80 -6.54
CA LYS A 33 3.63 -5.03 -5.56
C LYS A 33 3.17 -5.31 -4.15
N LEU A 34 1.87 -5.41 -3.94
CA LEU A 34 1.33 -5.63 -2.60
C LEU A 34 1.58 -7.05 -2.12
N SER A 35 1.69 -8.01 -3.04
CA SER A 35 1.93 -9.39 -2.65
C SER A 35 3.40 -9.70 -2.44
N GLY A 36 4.28 -8.77 -2.75
CA GLY A 36 5.70 -8.98 -2.59
C GLY A 36 6.43 -9.46 -3.81
N LYS A 37 5.73 -9.65 -4.93
CA LYS A 37 6.38 -10.08 -6.14
C LYS A 37 7.14 -8.98 -6.84
N SER A 38 6.75 -7.75 -6.59
CA SER A 38 7.46 -6.58 -7.07
C SER A 38 7.71 -5.67 -5.90
N THR A 39 8.68 -4.77 -6.05
CA THR A 39 9.03 -3.85 -5.00
C THR A 39 8.21 -2.56 -5.11
N LEU A 40 7.67 -2.12 -3.99
CA LEU A 40 7.05 -0.81 -3.91
C LEU A 40 8.15 0.20 -3.60
N SER A 41 8.30 1.20 -4.43
CA SER A 41 9.32 2.21 -4.19
C SER A 41 8.87 3.15 -3.08
N LEU A 42 9.83 3.84 -2.48
CA LEU A 42 9.51 4.80 -1.44
C LEU A 42 8.58 5.89 -1.96
N LYS A 43 8.80 6.34 -3.19
CA LYS A 43 7.93 7.33 -3.78
C LYS A 43 6.49 6.86 -3.84
N GLU A 44 6.29 5.61 -4.20
CA GLU A 44 4.95 5.05 -4.28
C GLU A 44 4.33 4.96 -2.90
N CYS A 45 5.11 4.55 -1.91
CA CYS A 45 4.61 4.49 -0.55
C CYS A 45 4.19 5.87 -0.05
N VAL A 46 5.03 6.87 -0.29
CA VAL A 46 4.72 8.23 0.14
C VAL A 46 3.46 8.74 -0.56
N LYS A 47 3.33 8.43 -1.84
CA LYS A 47 2.16 8.89 -2.58
C LYS A 47 0.87 8.30 -2.01
N ILE A 48 0.89 7.02 -1.70
CA ILE A 48 -0.27 6.37 -1.10
C ILE A 48 -0.60 7.02 0.24
N LYS A 49 0.43 7.18 1.08
CA LYS A 49 0.19 7.76 2.39
C LYS A 49 -0.40 9.16 2.28
N ASN A 50 0.20 10.01 1.47
CA ASN A 50 -0.24 11.40 1.41
C ASN A 50 -1.61 11.56 0.76
N THR A 51 -1.97 10.64 -0.11
CA THR A 51 -3.23 10.73 -0.85
C THR A 51 -4.40 10.17 -0.07
N VAL A 52 -4.23 9.01 0.56
CA VAL A 52 -5.36 8.33 1.19
C VAL A 52 -5.22 8.13 2.69
N PHE A 53 -4.02 8.18 3.22
CA PHE A 53 -3.81 7.96 4.65
C PHE A 53 -2.89 9.03 5.25
N PRO A 54 -3.24 10.31 5.10
CA PRO A 54 -2.33 11.35 5.59
C PRO A 54 -2.14 11.34 7.09
N ASP A 55 -3.05 10.73 7.82
CA ASP A 55 -2.97 10.66 9.27
C ASP A 55 -2.23 9.42 9.77
N LYS A 56 -1.72 8.59 8.87
CA LYS A 56 -0.96 7.40 9.26
C LYS A 56 0.48 7.56 8.83
N THR A 57 1.38 6.83 9.51
CA THR A 57 2.80 6.92 9.15
C THR A 57 3.15 5.86 8.13
N LEU A 58 4.24 6.09 7.41
CA LEU A 58 4.73 5.10 6.47
C LEU A 58 5.14 3.82 7.19
N ASP A 59 5.79 3.95 8.34
CA ASP A 59 6.20 2.78 9.10
C ASP A 59 5.02 1.90 9.43
N TYR A 60 3.93 2.50 9.87
CA TYR A 60 2.75 1.74 10.22
C TYR A 60 2.13 1.08 8.98
N LEU A 61 1.93 1.87 7.93
CA LEU A 61 1.21 1.39 6.75
C LEU A 61 1.97 0.27 6.05
N PHE A 62 3.27 0.38 5.98
CA PHE A 62 4.05 -0.55 5.18
C PHE A 62 4.87 -1.52 6.02
N GLN A 63 4.46 -1.72 7.26
CA GLN A 63 5.03 -2.76 8.09
C GLN A 63 4.59 -4.10 7.52
N THR A 64 5.53 -5.01 7.36
CA THR A 64 5.22 -6.33 6.82
C THR A 64 4.92 -7.31 7.94
N GLU A 65 4.38 -8.44 7.58
CA GLU A 65 4.14 -9.49 8.52
C GLU A 65 5.41 -10.13 9.03
N GLU A 66 6.50 -9.97 8.28
CA GLU A 66 7.73 -10.63 8.58
C GLU A 66 8.29 -10.09 9.83
N LYS A 67 8.63 -10.95 10.76
CA LYS A 67 9.11 -10.49 11.97
C LYS A 67 10.52 -10.35 11.91
N GLY A 68 11.09 -9.59 11.58
CA GLY A 68 12.45 -9.39 11.51
C GLY A 68 13.21 -10.46 12.13
N GLU A 69 12.99 -11.19 12.27
CA GLU A 69 13.60 -12.14 12.74
C GLU A 69 14.53 -12.20 12.73
#